data_57420b5d0f646f61ad60b4746d05dda6
#
_entry.id   57420b5d0f646f61ad60b4746d05dda6
#
_cell.length_a   1.000
_cell.length_b   1.000
_cell.length_c   1.000
_cell.angle_alpha   90.00
_cell.angle_beta   90.00
_cell.angle_gamma   90.00
#
_symmetry.space_group_name_H-M   'P 1'
#
loop_
_entity.id
_entity.type
_entity.pdbx_description
1 polymer ?
#
loop_
_entity_poly.entity_id
_entity_poly.type
_entity_poly.pdbx_seq_one_letter_code
_entity_poly.pdbx_strand_id
1 'polypeptide(L)' 'DIDAAAIFRGVYDSMTDKVTPQSIPQLVLILADYQYKNAFVADHELNVVACLTEVMANVEFS' A
#
# COMPACT_ATOMS: atom_id res chain seq x y z
N ASP A 1 10.84 16.82 -1.70
CA ASP A 1 11.09 15.39 -1.58
C ASP A 1 9.88 14.66 -1.06
N ILE A 2 9.58 13.54 -1.71
CA ILE A 2 8.46 12.71 -1.30
C ILE A 2 8.98 11.63 -0.36
N ASP A 3 8.43 11.62 0.85
CA ASP A 3 8.76 10.59 1.83
C ASP A 3 7.90 9.36 1.55
N ALA A 4 8.52 8.30 1.06
CA ALA A 4 7.81 7.06 0.73
C ALA A 4 7.06 6.49 1.93
N ALA A 5 7.69 6.55 3.12
CA ALA A 5 7.04 6.05 4.34
C ALA A 5 5.74 6.82 4.62
N ALA A 6 5.74 8.13 4.40
CA ALA A 6 4.56 8.94 4.61
C ALA A 6 3.46 8.60 3.60
N ILE A 7 3.82 8.33 2.35
CA ILE A 7 2.85 7.97 1.32
C ILE A 7 2.17 6.64 1.67
N PHE A 8 2.95 5.61 1.99
CA PHE A 8 2.40 4.30 2.28
C PHE A 8 1.65 4.29 3.62
N ARG A 9 2.10 5.10 4.59
CA ARG A 9 1.37 5.28 5.84
C ARG A 9 0.03 5.93 5.60
N GLY A 10 -0.02 6.93 4.71
CA GLY A 10 -1.26 7.58 4.32
C GLY A 10 -2.24 6.63 3.66
N VAL A 11 -1.75 5.73 2.82
CA VAL A 11 -2.59 4.70 2.20
C VAL A 11 -3.16 3.78 3.28
N TYR A 12 -2.33 3.34 4.21
CA TYR A 12 -2.77 2.49 5.31
C TYR A 12 -3.87 3.18 6.12
N ASP A 13 -3.62 4.43 6.53
CA ASP A 13 -4.58 5.19 7.34
C ASP A 13 -5.91 5.39 6.62
N SER A 14 -5.86 5.59 5.29
CA SER A 14 -7.06 5.80 4.49
C SER A 14 -7.87 4.52 4.31
N MET A 15 -7.21 3.37 4.31
CA MET A 15 -7.85 2.11 3.94
C MET A 15 -8.28 1.24 5.12
N THR A 16 -7.72 1.47 6.32
CA THR A 16 -8.03 0.62 7.47
C THR A 16 -9.52 0.62 7.81
N ASP A 17 -10.21 1.72 7.57
CA ASP A 17 -11.65 1.81 7.85
C ASP A 17 -12.50 1.12 6.79
N LYS A 18 -11.93 0.88 5.61
CA LYS A 18 -12.68 0.36 4.45
C LYS A 18 -12.41 -1.10 4.18
N VAL A 19 -11.43 -1.68 4.85
CA VAL A 19 -10.98 -3.04 4.64
C VAL A 19 -11.53 -3.91 5.77
N THR A 20 -11.93 -5.15 5.45
CA THR A 20 -12.41 -6.06 6.49
C THR A 20 -11.28 -6.37 7.47
N PRO A 21 -11.59 -6.63 8.76
CA PRO A 21 -10.54 -6.93 9.74
C PRO A 21 -9.67 -8.12 9.34
N GLN A 22 -10.22 -9.10 8.64
CA GLN A 22 -9.45 -10.25 8.19
C GLN A 22 -8.42 -9.90 7.13
N SER A 23 -8.65 -8.81 6.40
CA SER A 23 -7.75 -8.38 5.31
C SER A 23 -6.69 -7.37 5.75
N ILE A 24 -6.77 -6.86 6.99
CA ILE A 24 -5.79 -5.89 7.46
C ILE A 24 -4.36 -6.44 7.43
N PRO A 25 -4.10 -7.68 7.90
CA PRO A 25 -2.73 -8.22 7.79
C PRO A 25 -2.23 -8.28 6.35
N GLN A 26 -3.10 -8.63 5.40
CA GLN A 26 -2.72 -8.66 4.00
C GLN A 26 -2.38 -7.25 3.49
N LEU A 27 -3.18 -6.26 3.87
CA LEU A 27 -2.92 -4.87 3.52
C LEU A 27 -1.55 -4.42 4.03
N VAL A 28 -1.24 -4.73 5.29
CA VAL A 28 0.04 -4.35 5.89
C VAL A 28 1.21 -4.99 5.14
N LEU A 29 1.08 -6.27 4.79
CA LEU A 29 2.16 -6.97 4.07
C LEU A 29 2.39 -6.38 2.69
N ILE A 30 1.32 -6.03 1.97
CA ILE A 30 1.43 -5.41 0.66
C ILE A 30 2.11 -4.06 0.76
N LEU A 31 1.68 -3.23 1.70
CA LEU A 31 2.25 -1.89 1.85
C LEU A 31 3.72 -1.95 2.25
N ALA A 32 4.07 -2.86 3.16
CA ALA A 32 5.46 -3.01 3.59
C ALA A 32 6.35 -3.45 2.43
N ASP A 33 5.87 -4.36 1.60
CA ASP A 33 6.62 -4.85 0.46
C ASP A 33 6.89 -3.73 -0.55
N TYR A 34 5.87 -2.94 -0.87
CA TYR A 34 6.03 -1.84 -1.82
C TYR A 34 6.84 -0.68 -1.25
N GLN A 35 6.74 -0.44 0.05
CA GLN A 35 7.58 0.56 0.69
C GLN A 35 9.06 0.17 0.58
N TYR A 36 9.37 -1.11 0.78
CA TYR A 36 10.71 -1.62 0.61
C TYR A 36 11.19 -1.45 -0.84
N LYS A 37 10.35 -1.87 -1.79
CA LYS A 37 10.68 -1.79 -3.22
C LYS A 37 10.87 -0.36 -3.69
N ASN A 38 10.22 0.60 -3.04
CA ASN A 38 10.28 1.99 -3.45
C ASN A 38 11.70 2.56 -3.43
N ALA A 39 12.59 1.96 -2.65
CA ALA A 39 13.99 2.37 -2.60
C ALA A 39 14.75 2.00 -3.88
N PHE A 40 14.20 1.08 -4.68
CA PHE A 40 14.90 0.50 -5.83
C PHE A 40 14.24 0.80 -7.16
N VAL A 41 13.02 1.36 -7.16
CA VAL A 41 12.28 1.57 -8.41
C VAL A 41 12.69 2.87 -9.07
N ALA A 42 12.64 2.91 -10.40
CA ALA A 42 12.92 4.11 -11.17
C ALA A 42 11.74 5.08 -11.17
N ASP A 43 10.53 4.55 -11.13
CA ASP A 43 9.30 5.36 -11.18
C ASP A 43 8.49 5.11 -9.90
N HIS A 44 8.60 6.06 -8.96
CA HIS A 44 7.93 5.95 -7.66
C HIS A 44 6.42 6.06 -7.79
N GLU A 45 5.94 6.87 -8.73
CA GLU A 45 4.51 7.02 -8.94
C GLU A 45 3.89 5.71 -9.44
N LEU A 46 4.54 5.07 -10.39
CA LEU A 46 4.08 3.78 -10.90
C LEU A 46 4.11 2.72 -9.81
N ASN A 47 5.10 2.77 -8.94
CA ASN A 47 5.19 1.84 -7.82
C ASN A 47 3.98 1.98 -6.88
N VAL A 48 3.57 3.21 -6.59
CA VAL A 48 2.39 3.46 -5.75
C VAL A 48 1.13 2.96 -6.45
N VAL A 49 1.00 3.21 -7.75
CA VAL A 49 -0.15 2.73 -8.52
C VAL A 49 -0.20 1.19 -8.50
N ALA A 50 0.94 0.55 -8.66
CA ALA A 50 1.01 -0.91 -8.60
C ALA A 50 0.61 -1.43 -7.22
N CYS A 51 1.03 -0.75 -6.17
CA CYS A 51 0.65 -1.08 -4.81
C CYS A 51 -0.87 -1.03 -4.63
N LEU A 52 -1.48 0.05 -5.06
CA LEU A 52 -2.93 0.21 -4.96
C LEU A 52 -3.67 -0.85 -5.77
N THR A 53 -3.15 -1.19 -6.94
CA THR A 53 -3.72 -2.23 -7.78
C THR A 53 -3.70 -3.58 -7.07
N GLU A 54 -2.58 -3.91 -6.44
CA GLU A 54 -2.46 -5.17 -5.72
C GLU A 54 -3.38 -5.20 -4.50
N VAL A 55 -3.52 -4.08 -3.81
CA VAL A 55 -4.46 -3.97 -2.69
C VAL A 55 -5.88 -4.25 -3.17
N MET A 56 -6.29 -3.62 -4.28
CA MET A 56 -7.63 -3.82 -4.83
C MET A 56 -7.87 -5.25 -5.29
N ALA A 57 -6.83 -5.94 -5.75
CA ALA A 57 -6.95 -7.30 -6.25
C ALA A 57 -6.99 -8.36 -5.14
N ASN A 58 -6.35 -8.08 -4.00
CA ASN A 58 -6.12 -9.11 -2.98
C ASN A 58 -6.77 -8.81 -1.62
N VAL A 59 -7.10 -7.56 -1.36
CA VAL A 59 -7.66 -7.14 -0.08
C VAL A 59 -9.17 -7.03 -0.20
N GLU A 60 -9.88 -7.52 0.82
CA GLU A 60 -11.33 -7.49 0.82
C GLU A 60 -11.83 -6.20 1.47
N PHE A 61 -12.70 -5.48 0.76
CA PHE A 61 -13.27 -4.23 1.25
C PHE A 61 -14.67 -4.47 1.81
N SER A 62 -14.96 -3.80 2.91
CA SER A 62 -16.28 -3.90 3.54
C SER A 62 -17.30 -2.96 2.89
#